data_05e031e26bc29ed2bba84f18e7e55f07
#
_entry.id   05e031e26bc29ed2bba84f18e7e55f07
#
_cell.length_a   1.000
_cell.length_b   1.000
_cell.length_c   1.000
_cell.angle_alpha   90.00
_cell.angle_beta   90.00
_cell.angle_gamma   90.00
#
_symmetry.space_group_name_H-M   'P 1'
#
loop_
_entity.id
_entity.type
_entity.pdbx_description
1 polymer ?
#
loop_
_entity_poly.entity_id
_entity_poly.type
_entity_poly.pdbx_seq_one_letter_code
_entity_poly.pdbx_strand_id
1 'polypeptide(L)'
;EASISPGAEPLVAGYVPGGNGRPAHAQVYRLCDLPARGDDPKAPPPTPVARRTFFKSSGVRFHWNCTATALLVTAYSDIDTTNQSYYGEQNLHFMRSDGSVECLVPDLKEGPVHDVQWSPKGDFFVVVHGFMPAKATLFNERCKPIYDFGSGPHNTVKWNPFGRFLFIGGFGNLPGDILFYDKKADGKCKLMGKVRERDTVACQWAPDGRHVVTSTTAPRMRVENRFKVFKYNGEELSKTEVPILYECGWRPAPSGTFEDRPMSPGAAQAGAKATAATAESNSGYVPPHLRAAGVTQAPRTNFSLAYDPNESAPGKIKSQAFGARRGDVPGAGPPGGPSKSSSKNAKRRAKAKANKASAARAPCTPSAARQSHPAQVPHKGSHQQTPH
;
A
#
# COMPACT_ATOMS: atom_id res chain seq x y z
N GLU A 1 -4.87 -3.31 20.50
CA GLU A 1 -4.08 -4.35 19.81
C GLU A 1 -2.72 -4.53 20.48
N ALA A 2 -2.21 -5.77 20.53
CA ALA A 2 -0.89 -6.09 21.04
C ALA A 2 -0.22 -7.13 20.13
N SER A 3 1.12 -7.09 20.07
CA SER A 3 1.93 -8.02 19.30
C SER A 3 3.22 -8.34 20.03
N ILE A 4 3.62 -9.61 20.01
CA ILE A 4 4.86 -10.08 20.63
C ILE A 4 5.92 -10.23 19.53
N SER A 5 7.14 -9.77 19.81
CA SER A 5 8.25 -9.92 18.89
C SER A 5 8.77 -11.37 18.82
N PRO A 6 9.36 -11.80 17.72
CA PRO A 6 10.12 -13.05 17.68
C PRO A 6 11.39 -12.94 18.51
N GLY A 7 11.99 -14.10 18.88
CA GLY A 7 13.29 -14.17 19.56
C GLY A 7 13.23 -14.64 21.01
N ALA A 8 14.43 -14.79 21.62
CA ALA A 8 14.57 -15.34 22.98
C ALA A 8 14.23 -14.31 24.08
N GLU A 9 14.42 -13.02 23.79
CA GLU A 9 14.05 -11.92 24.68
C GLU A 9 12.86 -11.17 24.09
N PRO A 10 11.62 -11.64 24.28
CA PRO A 10 10.47 -11.09 23.59
C PRO A 10 10.12 -9.68 24.09
N LEU A 11 9.80 -8.82 23.14
CA LEU A 11 9.24 -7.51 23.36
C LEU A 11 7.74 -7.53 23.09
N VAL A 12 6.99 -6.67 23.75
CA VAL A 12 5.56 -6.52 23.55
C VAL A 12 5.27 -5.13 23.03
N ALA A 13 4.71 -5.05 21.84
CA ALA A 13 4.15 -3.80 21.32
C ALA A 13 2.66 -3.73 21.64
N GLY A 14 2.23 -2.64 22.24
CA GLY A 14 0.84 -2.40 22.59
C GLY A 14 0.34 -1.08 22.01
N TYR A 15 -0.89 -1.04 21.50
CA TYR A 15 -1.57 0.17 21.03
C TYR A 15 -2.61 0.62 22.04
N VAL A 16 -2.53 1.89 22.39
CA VAL A 16 -3.51 2.58 23.25
C VAL A 16 -4.27 3.58 22.38
N PRO A 17 -5.58 3.42 22.23
CA PRO A 17 -6.39 4.37 21.44
C PRO A 17 -6.39 5.75 22.07
N GLY A 18 -6.55 6.77 21.24
CA GLY A 18 -6.71 8.14 21.70
C GLY A 18 -8.07 8.35 22.36
N GLY A 19 -8.12 9.29 23.32
CA GLY A 19 -9.37 9.65 24.01
C GLY A 19 -9.14 10.77 25.00
N ASN A 20 -10.20 11.49 25.36
CA ASN A 20 -10.17 12.59 26.35
C ASN A 20 -9.07 13.63 26.08
N GLY A 21 -8.87 13.99 24.80
CA GLY A 21 -7.83 14.95 24.40
C GLY A 21 -6.40 14.40 24.34
N ARG A 22 -6.21 13.09 24.62
CA ARG A 22 -4.89 12.45 24.49
C ARG A 22 -4.79 11.75 23.14
N PRO A 23 -3.64 11.89 22.42
CA PRO A 23 -3.42 11.18 21.16
C PRO A 23 -3.25 9.68 21.38
N ALA A 24 -3.65 8.91 20.37
CA ALA A 24 -3.35 7.49 20.31
C ALA A 24 -1.83 7.25 20.28
N HIS A 25 -1.36 6.12 20.83
CA HIS A 25 0.07 5.81 20.81
C HIS A 25 0.33 4.31 20.82
N ALA A 26 1.46 3.91 20.26
CA ALA A 26 2.04 2.60 20.41
C ALA A 26 3.22 2.66 21.39
N GLN A 27 3.38 1.61 22.19
CA GLN A 27 4.44 1.47 23.17
C GLN A 27 5.06 0.09 23.07
N VAL A 28 6.37 0.03 23.24
CA VAL A 28 7.13 -1.23 23.26
C VAL A 28 7.71 -1.44 24.66
N TYR A 29 7.51 -2.62 25.21
CA TYR A 29 7.99 -3.03 26.51
C TYR A 29 8.83 -4.30 26.38
N ARG A 30 9.77 -4.52 27.31
CA ARG A 30 10.33 -5.85 27.51
C ARG A 30 9.30 -6.69 28.23
N LEU A 31 9.10 -7.93 27.79
CA LEU A 31 8.12 -8.82 28.41
C LEU A 31 8.44 -9.08 29.89
N CYS A 32 9.72 -9.16 30.24
CA CYS A 32 10.18 -9.34 31.62
C CYS A 32 9.87 -8.16 32.56
N ASP A 33 9.68 -6.94 32.01
CA ASP A 33 9.40 -5.74 32.81
C ASP A 33 7.88 -5.54 33.04
N LEU A 34 7.06 -6.37 32.38
CA LEU A 34 5.61 -6.30 32.56
C LEU A 34 5.19 -7.00 33.86
N PRO A 35 4.26 -6.42 34.64
CA PRO A 35 3.81 -7.01 35.90
C PRO A 35 3.16 -8.37 35.64
N ALA A 36 3.48 -9.35 36.49
CA ALA A 36 2.84 -10.64 36.48
C ALA A 36 1.39 -10.51 36.99
N ARG A 37 0.54 -11.47 36.59
CA ARG A 37 -0.86 -11.52 37.12
C ARG A 37 -0.85 -11.76 38.63
N GLY A 38 -1.22 -10.74 39.39
CA GLY A 38 -1.26 -10.80 40.86
C GLY A 38 -0.28 -9.88 41.56
N ASP A 39 0.52 -9.11 40.80
CA ASP A 39 1.40 -8.09 41.36
C ASP A 39 0.59 -6.95 42.01
N ASP A 40 1.24 -6.23 42.92
CA ASP A 40 0.62 -5.13 43.67
C ASP A 40 0.09 -4.06 42.69
N PRO A 41 -1.24 -3.75 42.74
CA PRO A 41 -1.83 -2.71 41.87
C PRO A 41 -1.27 -1.31 42.17
N LYS A 42 -0.50 -1.13 43.24
CA LYS A 42 0.21 0.13 43.55
C LYS A 42 1.61 0.19 42.99
N ALA A 43 2.09 -0.88 42.33
CA ALA A 43 3.41 -0.85 41.68
C ALA A 43 3.43 0.24 40.57
N PRO A 44 4.55 0.93 40.40
CA PRO A 44 4.67 1.92 39.32
C PRO A 44 4.46 1.24 37.96
N PRO A 45 3.80 1.92 37.00
CA PRO A 45 3.58 1.34 35.68
C PRO A 45 4.93 1.10 34.99
N PRO A 46 5.06 0.03 34.21
CA PRO A 46 6.28 -0.30 33.50
C PRO A 46 6.65 0.83 32.53
N THR A 47 7.96 1.12 32.45
CA THR A 47 8.47 2.16 31.55
C THR A 47 8.65 1.58 30.13
N PRO A 48 8.02 2.17 29.09
CA PRO A 48 8.19 1.70 27.73
C PRO A 48 9.63 1.97 27.22
N VAL A 49 10.21 1.02 26.51
CA VAL A 49 11.51 1.16 25.85
C VAL A 49 11.40 2.10 24.64
N ALA A 50 10.30 2.01 23.91
CA ALA A 50 10.00 2.88 22.77
C ALA A 50 8.54 3.30 22.79
N ARG A 51 8.25 4.52 22.30
CA ARG A 51 6.89 5.06 22.23
C ARG A 51 6.72 5.94 21.00
N ARG A 52 5.59 5.75 20.29
CA ARG A 52 5.18 6.60 19.18
C ARG A 52 3.74 7.06 19.33
N THR A 53 3.49 8.35 19.12
CA THR A 53 2.14 8.92 19.12
C THR A 53 1.59 9.07 17.70
N PHE A 54 0.29 8.87 17.54
CA PHE A 54 -0.41 8.97 16.26
C PHE A 54 -1.52 10.01 16.36
N PHE A 55 -1.66 10.82 15.33
CA PHE A 55 -2.81 11.70 15.19
C PHE A 55 -3.91 10.98 14.39
N LYS A 56 -5.16 11.04 14.86
CA LYS A 56 -6.34 10.47 14.18
C LYS A 56 -6.19 9.00 13.78
N SER A 57 -5.69 8.17 14.67
CA SER A 57 -5.60 6.72 14.43
C SER A 57 -6.74 6.00 15.16
N SER A 58 -7.46 5.14 14.43
CA SER A 58 -8.48 4.23 14.97
C SER A 58 -7.88 2.89 15.41
N GLY A 59 -6.76 2.51 14.79
CA GLY A 59 -6.04 1.28 15.10
C GLY A 59 -4.68 1.20 14.43
N VAL A 60 -3.95 0.12 14.70
CA VAL A 60 -2.62 -0.13 14.12
C VAL A 60 -2.46 -1.59 13.74
N ARG A 61 -1.48 -1.87 12.87
CA ARG A 61 -0.95 -3.23 12.63
C ARG A 61 0.54 -3.20 12.87
N PHE A 62 1.02 -4.19 13.62
CA PHE A 62 2.42 -4.34 13.98
C PHE A 62 3.12 -5.36 13.09
N HIS A 63 4.29 -5.01 12.55
CA HIS A 63 5.10 -5.87 11.71
C HIS A 63 6.55 -5.89 12.25
N TRP A 64 6.84 -6.88 13.10
CA TRP A 64 8.19 -7.09 13.64
C TRP A 64 9.13 -7.64 12.57
N ASN A 65 10.40 -7.21 12.63
CA ASN A 65 11.45 -7.94 11.93
C ASN A 65 11.83 -9.21 12.70
N CYS A 66 12.49 -10.15 12.03
CA CYS A 66 12.86 -11.46 12.60
C CYS A 66 13.83 -11.36 13.78
N THR A 67 14.61 -10.27 13.88
CA THR A 67 15.59 -10.05 14.94
C THR A 67 15.04 -9.24 16.13
N ALA A 68 13.78 -8.87 16.12
CA ALA A 68 13.13 -8.02 17.13
C ALA A 68 13.80 -6.64 17.34
N THR A 69 14.68 -6.20 16.44
CA THR A 69 15.40 -4.93 16.53
C THR A 69 14.63 -3.74 15.96
N ALA A 70 13.62 -4.01 15.14
CA ALA A 70 12.80 -2.98 14.52
C ALA A 70 11.36 -3.43 14.30
N LEU A 71 10.46 -2.47 14.27
CA LEU A 71 9.03 -2.63 14.15
C LEU A 71 8.48 -1.63 13.12
N LEU A 72 7.68 -2.10 12.18
CA LEU A 72 6.85 -1.25 11.34
C LEU A 72 5.44 -1.22 11.91
N VAL A 73 4.85 -0.03 11.98
CA VAL A 73 3.51 0.20 12.51
C VAL A 73 2.67 0.87 11.42
N THR A 74 1.72 0.14 10.87
CA THR A 74 0.71 0.72 9.98
C THR A 74 -0.42 1.28 10.83
N ALA A 75 -0.49 2.59 10.99
CA ALA A 75 -1.60 3.28 11.63
C ALA A 75 -2.69 3.56 10.61
N TYR A 76 -3.95 3.25 10.94
CA TYR A 76 -5.10 3.51 10.07
C TYR A 76 -6.19 4.29 10.80
N SER A 77 -6.91 5.11 10.04
CA SER A 77 -8.07 5.85 10.51
C SER A 77 -9.29 5.46 9.67
N ASP A 78 -10.41 5.20 10.34
CA ASP A 78 -11.68 4.87 9.67
C ASP A 78 -12.28 6.09 8.95
N ILE A 79 -11.80 7.30 9.28
CA ILE A 79 -12.30 8.55 8.73
C ILE A 79 -11.26 9.09 7.73
N ASP A 80 -11.62 9.05 6.45
CA ASP A 80 -10.89 9.79 5.42
C ASP A 80 -11.41 11.23 5.34
N THR A 81 -10.59 12.19 5.78
CA THR A 81 -10.92 13.62 5.70
C THR A 81 -10.86 14.15 4.27
N THR A 82 -10.22 13.43 3.35
CA THR A 82 -10.05 13.81 1.94
C THR A 82 -11.19 13.30 1.05
N ASN A 83 -11.99 12.35 1.52
CA ASN A 83 -13.03 11.63 0.75
C ASN A 83 -12.50 10.94 -0.53
N GLN A 84 -11.22 10.61 -0.57
CA GLN A 84 -10.58 9.94 -1.72
C GLN A 84 -10.46 8.43 -1.54
N SER A 85 -10.47 7.96 -0.30
CA SER A 85 -10.29 6.55 0.02
C SER A 85 -11.45 5.99 0.84
N TYR A 86 -12.07 4.93 0.34
CA TYR A 86 -13.02 4.12 1.11
C TYR A 86 -12.37 3.44 2.34
N TYR A 87 -11.05 3.23 2.30
CA TYR A 87 -10.29 2.53 3.34
C TYR A 87 -9.72 3.44 4.43
N GLY A 88 -10.10 4.71 4.44
CA GLY A 88 -9.55 5.69 5.38
C GLY A 88 -8.12 6.13 5.03
N GLU A 89 -7.51 6.87 5.95
CA GLU A 89 -6.13 7.31 5.86
C GLU A 89 -5.20 6.29 6.53
N GLN A 90 -4.09 5.94 5.86
CA GLN A 90 -3.10 5.01 6.39
C GLN A 90 -1.71 5.63 6.37
N ASN A 91 -0.99 5.47 7.49
CA ASN A 91 0.38 5.95 7.65
C ASN A 91 1.27 4.82 8.15
N LEU A 92 2.45 4.66 7.54
CA LEU A 92 3.42 3.65 7.94
C LEU A 92 4.55 4.31 8.73
N HIS A 93 4.75 3.86 9.96
CA HIS A 93 5.80 4.33 10.85
C HIS A 93 6.86 3.25 11.05
N PHE A 94 8.11 3.67 11.12
CA PHE A 94 9.25 2.84 11.49
C PHE A 94 9.68 3.19 12.91
N MET A 95 9.95 2.17 13.72
CA MET A 95 10.47 2.30 15.09
C MET A 95 11.58 1.28 15.32
N ARG A 96 12.68 1.70 15.91
CA ARG A 96 13.61 0.76 16.51
C ARG A 96 13.11 0.33 17.88
N SER A 97 13.31 -0.93 18.20
CA SER A 97 12.83 -1.50 19.47
C SER A 97 13.54 -0.94 20.69
N ASP A 98 14.76 -0.38 20.52
CA ASP A 98 15.54 0.32 21.54
C ASP A 98 15.11 1.80 21.73
N GLY A 99 14.17 2.28 20.95
CA GLY A 99 13.71 3.68 20.99
C GLY A 99 14.67 4.70 20.38
N SER A 100 15.81 4.28 19.81
CA SER A 100 16.83 5.18 19.26
C SER A 100 16.39 5.94 18.01
N VAL A 101 15.51 5.33 17.21
CA VAL A 101 14.99 5.91 15.95
C VAL A 101 13.50 5.64 15.83
N GLU A 102 12.77 6.69 15.55
CA GLU A 102 11.38 6.64 15.12
C GLU A 102 11.12 7.64 14.01
N CYS A 103 10.46 7.23 12.95
CA CYS A 103 10.11 8.12 11.85
C CYS A 103 8.85 7.65 11.10
N LEU A 104 8.24 8.56 10.36
CA LEU A 104 7.32 8.20 9.28
C LEU A 104 8.15 7.63 8.13
N VAL A 105 7.72 6.52 7.53
CA VAL A 105 8.43 5.96 6.37
C VAL A 105 8.37 6.97 5.22
N PRO A 106 9.53 7.42 4.70
CA PRO A 106 9.59 8.48 3.71
C PRO A 106 9.16 8.01 2.32
N ASP A 107 8.85 8.97 1.44
CA ASP A 107 8.63 8.77 -0.01
C ASP A 107 7.52 7.76 -0.37
N LEU A 108 6.55 7.56 0.53
CA LEU A 108 5.37 6.78 0.21
C LEU A 108 4.43 7.58 -0.69
N LYS A 109 3.96 6.92 -1.75
CA LYS A 109 2.90 7.45 -2.60
C LYS A 109 1.60 7.54 -1.80
N GLU A 110 0.85 8.63 -1.98
CA GLU A 110 -0.45 8.83 -1.35
C GLU A 110 -1.41 7.67 -1.63
N GLY A 111 -2.13 7.25 -0.60
CA GLY A 111 -3.08 6.16 -0.66
C GLY A 111 -2.79 5.04 0.35
N PRO A 112 -3.50 3.91 0.25
CA PRO A 112 -3.39 2.82 1.20
C PRO A 112 -2.04 2.10 1.13
N VAL A 113 -1.62 1.53 2.26
CA VAL A 113 -0.53 0.55 2.34
C VAL A 113 -1.13 -0.83 2.08
N HIS A 114 -0.80 -1.43 0.94
CA HIS A 114 -1.37 -2.71 0.51
C HIS A 114 -0.70 -3.91 1.16
N ASP A 115 0.63 -3.89 1.24
CA ASP A 115 1.42 -4.95 1.89
C ASP A 115 2.76 -4.41 2.39
N VAL A 116 3.21 -4.96 3.52
CA VAL A 116 4.50 -4.63 4.14
C VAL A 116 5.16 -5.93 4.58
N GLN A 117 6.37 -6.20 4.07
CA GLN A 117 7.09 -7.43 4.39
C GLN A 117 8.56 -7.15 4.72
N TRP A 118 9.00 -7.60 5.89
CA TRP A 118 10.40 -7.68 6.22
C TRP A 118 11.09 -8.81 5.45
N SER A 119 12.34 -8.59 5.08
CA SER A 119 13.18 -9.70 4.63
C SER A 119 13.36 -10.72 5.76
N PRO A 120 13.55 -12.02 5.47
CA PRO A 120 13.80 -13.02 6.50
C PRO A 120 15.05 -12.79 7.34
N LYS A 121 15.98 -11.94 6.88
CA LYS A 121 17.17 -11.52 7.63
C LYS A 121 16.96 -10.28 8.48
N GLY A 122 15.84 -9.58 8.31
CA GLY A 122 15.51 -8.35 9.04
C GLY A 122 16.28 -7.10 8.61
N ASP A 123 17.08 -7.18 7.56
CA ASP A 123 17.98 -6.12 7.06
C ASP A 123 17.29 -5.16 6.06
N PHE A 124 16.22 -5.62 5.42
CA PHE A 124 15.43 -4.84 4.47
C PHE A 124 13.92 -5.06 4.69
N PHE A 125 13.12 -4.14 4.18
CA PHE A 125 11.68 -4.34 4.05
C PHE A 125 11.16 -3.74 2.74
N VAL A 126 10.08 -4.30 2.23
CA VAL A 126 9.39 -3.81 1.03
C VAL A 126 8.00 -3.33 1.42
N VAL A 127 7.61 -2.19 0.87
CA VAL A 127 6.28 -1.62 1.04
C VAL A 127 5.63 -1.50 -0.33
N VAL A 128 4.40 -2.01 -0.43
CA VAL A 128 3.51 -1.78 -1.58
C VAL A 128 2.46 -0.75 -1.17
N HIS A 129 2.47 0.42 -1.79
CA HIS A 129 1.72 1.58 -1.29
C HIS A 129 1.15 2.46 -2.41
N GLY A 130 0.16 3.26 -2.04
CA GLY A 130 -0.46 4.27 -2.87
C GLY A 130 -1.66 3.78 -3.67
N PHE A 131 -2.44 4.73 -4.20
CA PHE A 131 -3.54 4.41 -5.11
C PHE A 131 -3.04 3.70 -6.36
N MET A 132 -3.89 2.80 -6.91
CA MET A 132 -3.54 2.06 -8.12
C MET A 132 -3.30 3.01 -9.32
N PRO A 133 -2.24 2.76 -10.08
CA PRO A 133 -1.22 1.71 -9.95
C PRO A 133 -0.33 1.93 -8.72
N ALA A 134 -0.28 0.94 -7.81
CA ALA A 134 0.47 1.01 -6.57
C ALA A 134 1.98 0.98 -6.83
N LYS A 135 2.74 1.67 -5.99
CA LYS A 135 4.20 1.70 -6.04
C LYS A 135 4.77 0.68 -5.05
N ALA A 136 5.85 0.00 -5.42
CA ALA A 136 6.58 -0.87 -4.52
C ALA A 136 8.00 -0.32 -4.30
N THR A 137 8.44 -0.21 -3.04
CA THR A 137 9.73 0.36 -2.68
C THR A 137 10.44 -0.50 -1.64
N LEU A 138 11.74 -0.73 -1.84
CA LEU A 138 12.63 -1.43 -0.91
C LEU A 138 13.33 -0.40 -0.01
N PHE A 139 13.30 -0.65 1.28
CA PHE A 139 13.97 0.13 2.32
C PHE A 139 14.98 -0.74 3.07
N ASN A 140 16.02 -0.10 3.62
CA ASN A 140 16.96 -0.74 4.52
C ASN A 140 16.50 -0.65 5.99
N GLU A 141 17.25 -1.27 6.91
CA GLU A 141 17.03 -1.25 8.36
C GLU A 141 17.04 0.16 9.01
N ARG A 142 17.51 1.19 8.29
CA ARG A 142 17.53 2.59 8.71
C ARG A 142 16.39 3.40 8.10
N CYS A 143 15.40 2.73 7.55
CA CYS A 143 14.24 3.34 6.89
C CYS A 143 14.61 4.25 5.69
N LYS A 144 15.74 3.97 5.02
CA LYS A 144 16.15 4.70 3.81
C LYS A 144 15.69 3.93 2.58
N PRO A 145 15.04 4.58 1.58
CA PRO A 145 14.69 3.94 0.32
C PRO A 145 15.96 3.58 -0.47
N ILE A 146 16.04 2.34 -0.93
CA ILE A 146 17.20 1.78 -1.65
C ILE A 146 16.87 1.46 -3.10
N TYR A 147 15.67 0.92 -3.35
CA TYR A 147 15.29 0.51 -4.69
C TYR A 147 13.80 0.73 -4.93
N ASP A 148 13.48 1.27 -6.11
CA ASP A 148 12.12 1.48 -6.58
C ASP A 148 11.79 0.42 -7.63
N PHE A 149 10.79 -0.43 -7.34
CA PHE A 149 10.32 -1.46 -8.27
C PHE A 149 9.37 -0.91 -9.34
N GLY A 150 9.04 0.38 -9.25
CA GLY A 150 8.07 1.05 -10.12
C GLY A 150 6.63 0.90 -9.64
N SER A 151 5.72 1.38 -10.49
CA SER A 151 4.27 1.34 -10.22
C SER A 151 3.58 0.35 -11.14
N GLY A 152 2.59 -0.35 -10.60
CA GLY A 152 1.82 -1.34 -11.34
C GLY A 152 0.62 -1.85 -10.55
N PRO A 153 -0.13 -2.81 -11.11
CA PRO A 153 -1.24 -3.44 -10.40
C PRO A 153 -0.71 -4.42 -9.33
N HIS A 154 -0.14 -3.87 -8.26
CA HIS A 154 0.51 -4.62 -7.19
C HIS A 154 -0.23 -4.46 -5.87
N ASN A 155 -0.37 -5.55 -5.10
CA ASN A 155 -0.94 -5.52 -3.76
C ASN A 155 -0.30 -6.52 -2.80
N THR A 156 0.72 -7.24 -3.25
CA THR A 156 1.35 -8.32 -2.46
C THR A 156 2.83 -8.37 -2.76
N VAL A 157 3.63 -8.57 -1.73
CA VAL A 157 5.05 -8.89 -1.82
C VAL A 157 5.36 -10.11 -0.95
N LYS A 158 6.21 -11.02 -1.43
CA LYS A 158 6.67 -12.16 -0.65
C LYS A 158 8.15 -12.42 -0.88
N TRP A 159 8.87 -12.58 0.21
CA TRP A 159 10.27 -12.97 0.21
C TRP A 159 10.43 -14.48 0.19
N ASN A 160 11.47 -14.98 -0.49
CA ASN A 160 11.88 -16.35 -0.31
C ASN A 160 12.51 -16.53 1.09
N PRO A 161 12.56 -17.76 1.64
CA PRO A 161 13.06 -18.01 3.01
C PRO A 161 14.49 -17.52 3.28
N PHE A 162 15.31 -17.37 2.24
CA PHE A 162 16.71 -16.95 2.37
C PHE A 162 16.92 -15.43 2.21
N GLY A 163 15.86 -14.66 1.88
CA GLY A 163 15.93 -13.21 1.72
C GLY A 163 16.69 -12.73 0.48
N ARG A 164 16.91 -13.60 -0.50
CA ARG A 164 17.54 -13.26 -1.77
C ARG A 164 16.53 -12.96 -2.86
N PHE A 165 15.58 -13.85 -3.06
CA PHE A 165 14.55 -13.68 -4.07
C PHE A 165 13.28 -13.12 -3.45
N LEU A 166 12.56 -12.34 -4.24
CA LEU A 166 11.23 -11.89 -3.88
C LEU A 166 10.35 -11.83 -5.13
N PHE A 167 9.06 -11.89 -4.93
CA PHE A 167 8.13 -11.52 -5.97
C PHE A 167 7.20 -10.40 -5.49
N ILE A 168 6.74 -9.60 -6.46
CA ILE A 168 5.71 -8.59 -6.28
C ILE A 168 4.55 -9.00 -7.18
N GLY A 169 3.36 -9.13 -6.61
CA GLY A 169 2.19 -9.63 -7.31
C GLY A 169 0.97 -8.74 -7.15
N GLY A 170 0.02 -8.90 -8.07
CA GLY A 170 -1.27 -8.24 -8.03
C GLY A 170 -2.40 -9.26 -8.11
N PHE A 171 -2.92 -9.67 -6.95
CA PHE A 171 -3.90 -10.75 -6.82
C PHE A 171 -5.31 -10.24 -6.52
N GLY A 172 -6.27 -11.16 -6.58
CA GLY A 172 -7.66 -10.89 -6.30
C GLY A 172 -8.37 -10.21 -7.47
N ASN A 173 -8.70 -8.93 -7.35
CA ASN A 173 -9.34 -8.14 -8.41
C ASN A 173 -8.34 -7.53 -9.40
N LEU A 174 -7.05 -7.78 -9.21
CA LEU A 174 -5.98 -7.31 -10.07
C LEU A 174 -5.66 -8.33 -11.17
N PRO A 175 -4.92 -7.95 -12.24
CA PRO A 175 -4.70 -8.80 -13.41
C PRO A 175 -3.92 -10.09 -13.17
N GLY A 176 -3.31 -10.29 -11.99
CA GLY A 176 -2.51 -11.47 -11.67
C GLY A 176 -1.06 -11.38 -12.17
N ASP A 177 -0.54 -10.18 -12.39
CA ASP A 177 0.87 -10.01 -12.77
C ASP A 177 1.77 -10.34 -11.56
N ILE A 178 2.79 -11.18 -11.76
CA ILE A 178 3.80 -11.57 -10.78
C ILE A 178 5.17 -11.24 -11.37
N LEU A 179 5.92 -10.41 -10.66
CA LEU A 179 7.27 -9.98 -11.02
C LEU A 179 8.29 -10.61 -10.07
N PHE A 180 9.22 -11.39 -10.60
CA PHE A 180 10.26 -12.08 -9.82
C PHE A 180 11.57 -11.28 -9.84
N TYR A 181 12.15 -11.05 -8.67
CA TYR A 181 13.38 -10.27 -8.51
C TYR A 181 14.46 -11.02 -7.77
N ASP A 182 15.73 -10.82 -8.18
CA ASP A 182 16.95 -11.20 -7.47
C ASP A 182 17.52 -9.96 -6.77
N LYS A 183 17.48 -9.94 -5.45
CA LYS A 183 18.06 -8.86 -4.62
C LYS A 183 19.54 -9.15 -4.37
N LYS A 184 20.40 -8.22 -4.71
CA LYS A 184 21.83 -8.25 -4.39
C LYS A 184 22.10 -7.78 -2.96
N ALA A 185 23.32 -8.05 -2.46
CA ALA A 185 23.71 -7.66 -1.11
C ALA A 185 23.64 -6.13 -0.89
N ASP A 186 23.90 -5.33 -1.93
CA ASP A 186 23.82 -3.87 -1.92
C ASP A 186 22.38 -3.32 -2.00
N GLY A 187 21.38 -4.20 -2.02
CA GLY A 187 19.96 -3.83 -2.14
C GLY A 187 19.49 -3.58 -3.57
N LYS A 188 20.37 -3.60 -4.58
CA LYS A 188 19.91 -3.54 -5.97
C LYS A 188 19.14 -4.79 -6.35
N CYS A 189 18.03 -4.61 -7.05
CA CYS A 189 17.18 -5.70 -7.49
C CYS A 189 17.23 -5.84 -9.02
N LYS A 190 17.28 -7.09 -9.50
CA LYS A 190 17.22 -7.40 -10.93
C LYS A 190 15.94 -8.17 -11.20
N LEU A 191 15.12 -7.68 -12.13
CA LEU A 191 13.97 -8.44 -12.63
C LEU A 191 14.47 -9.69 -13.36
N MET A 192 13.95 -10.85 -12.93
CA MET A 192 14.30 -12.15 -13.51
C MET A 192 13.23 -12.68 -14.45
N GLY A 193 11.97 -12.40 -14.15
CA GLY A 193 10.85 -12.84 -14.98
C GLY A 193 9.55 -12.17 -14.57
N LYS A 194 8.59 -12.23 -15.50
CA LYS A 194 7.22 -11.77 -15.31
C LYS A 194 6.27 -12.88 -15.77
N VAL A 195 5.27 -13.16 -14.95
CA VAL A 195 4.21 -14.13 -15.23
C VAL A 195 2.87 -13.47 -15.00
N ARG A 196 1.86 -13.88 -15.75
CA ARG A 196 0.48 -13.44 -15.53
C ARG A 196 -0.38 -14.65 -15.18
N GLU A 197 -0.81 -14.71 -13.92
CA GLU A 197 -1.70 -15.72 -13.38
C GLU A 197 -3.00 -15.07 -12.91
N ARG A 198 -3.98 -15.08 -13.83
CA ARG A 198 -5.32 -14.57 -13.52
C ARG A 198 -5.96 -15.43 -12.43
N ASP A 199 -6.82 -14.81 -11.64
CA ASP A 199 -7.67 -15.47 -10.65
C ASP A 199 -6.88 -16.16 -9.52
N THR A 200 -5.60 -15.85 -9.37
CA THR A 200 -4.79 -16.32 -8.25
C THR A 200 -5.33 -15.75 -6.95
N VAL A 201 -5.59 -16.65 -6.00
CA VAL A 201 -6.07 -16.33 -4.65
C VAL A 201 -4.93 -16.37 -3.64
N ALA A 202 -4.05 -17.36 -3.74
CA ALA A 202 -2.92 -17.52 -2.85
C ALA A 202 -1.63 -17.79 -3.64
N CYS A 203 -0.51 -17.33 -3.06
CA CYS A 203 0.81 -17.50 -3.61
C CYS A 203 1.82 -17.66 -2.48
N GLN A 204 2.66 -18.68 -2.54
CA GLN A 204 3.59 -19.03 -1.47
C GLN A 204 4.93 -19.54 -2.01
N TRP A 205 6.03 -19.08 -1.39
CA TRP A 205 7.36 -19.66 -1.60
C TRP A 205 7.47 -21.05 -0.95
N ALA A 206 8.11 -21.96 -1.64
CA ALA A 206 8.53 -23.23 -1.05
C ALA A 206 9.62 -23.03 0.01
N PRO A 207 9.71 -23.90 1.01
CA PRO A 207 10.78 -23.85 2.01
C PRO A 207 12.19 -23.94 1.43
N ASP A 208 12.36 -24.52 0.23
CA ASP A 208 13.62 -24.58 -0.50
C ASP A 208 14.06 -23.26 -1.12
N GLY A 209 13.19 -22.22 -1.07
CA GLY A 209 13.45 -20.88 -1.61
C GLY A 209 13.59 -20.80 -3.12
N ARG A 210 13.25 -21.89 -3.87
CA ARG A 210 13.46 -22.02 -5.32
C ARG A 210 12.17 -22.14 -6.10
N HIS A 211 11.10 -22.52 -5.44
CA HIS A 211 9.80 -22.76 -6.07
C HIS A 211 8.73 -21.87 -5.47
N VAL A 212 7.75 -21.52 -6.26
CA VAL A 212 6.57 -20.75 -5.86
C VAL A 212 5.35 -21.52 -6.33
N VAL A 213 4.36 -21.67 -5.45
CA VAL A 213 3.05 -22.20 -5.81
C VAL A 213 2.06 -21.02 -5.88
N THR A 214 1.26 -21.02 -6.93
CA THR A 214 0.07 -20.15 -7.06
C THR A 214 -1.16 -21.03 -7.09
N SER A 215 -2.25 -20.56 -6.50
CA SER A 215 -3.49 -21.33 -6.49
C SER A 215 -4.72 -20.47 -6.72
N THR A 216 -5.68 -21.03 -7.49
CA THR A 216 -7.03 -20.54 -7.69
C THR A 216 -7.97 -21.41 -6.88
N THR A 217 -8.53 -20.89 -5.78
CA THR A 217 -9.23 -21.67 -4.77
C THR A 217 -10.69 -21.24 -4.58
N ALA A 218 -11.56 -22.21 -4.24
CA ALA A 218 -12.89 -21.99 -3.72
C ALA A 218 -12.80 -21.49 -2.25
N PRO A 219 -13.74 -20.71 -1.74
CA PRO A 219 -14.99 -20.30 -2.37
C PRO A 219 -14.88 -19.05 -3.25
N ARG A 220 -13.69 -18.38 -3.29
CA ARG A 220 -13.52 -17.14 -4.04
C ARG A 220 -13.73 -17.35 -5.55
N MET A 221 -13.13 -18.41 -6.08
CA MET A 221 -13.30 -18.82 -7.49
C MET A 221 -13.94 -20.20 -7.50
N ARG A 222 -15.14 -20.32 -8.09
CA ARG A 222 -15.87 -21.59 -8.16
C ARG A 222 -15.60 -22.38 -9.42
N VAL A 223 -14.85 -21.81 -10.36
CA VAL A 223 -14.48 -22.39 -11.64
C VAL A 223 -12.98 -22.32 -11.81
N GLU A 224 -12.43 -23.19 -12.67
CA GLU A 224 -11.00 -23.22 -13.00
C GLU A 224 -10.07 -23.33 -11.79
N ASN A 225 -10.50 -24.09 -10.78
CA ASN A 225 -9.65 -24.36 -9.63
C ASN A 225 -8.41 -25.11 -10.07
N ARG A 226 -7.26 -24.59 -9.70
CA ARG A 226 -5.95 -25.11 -10.10
C ARG A 226 -4.86 -24.64 -9.18
N PHE A 227 -3.74 -25.32 -9.22
CA PHE A 227 -2.48 -24.81 -8.72
C PHE A 227 -1.37 -24.97 -9.77
N LYS A 228 -0.42 -24.06 -9.72
CA LYS A 228 0.75 -24.07 -10.59
C LYS A 228 2.01 -23.89 -9.76
N VAL A 229 3.08 -24.53 -10.21
CA VAL A 229 4.40 -24.40 -9.61
C VAL A 229 5.33 -23.69 -10.57
N PHE A 230 6.00 -22.68 -10.09
CA PHE A 230 6.99 -21.86 -10.81
C PHE A 230 8.35 -21.98 -10.15
N LYS A 231 9.41 -21.85 -10.94
CA LYS A 231 10.75 -21.55 -10.43
C LYS A 231 10.82 -20.07 -9.99
N TYR A 232 11.84 -19.75 -9.19
CA TYR A 232 12.15 -18.41 -8.70
C TYR A 232 12.35 -17.35 -9.82
N ASN A 233 12.49 -17.74 -11.07
CA ASN A 233 12.62 -16.87 -12.25
C ASN A 233 11.32 -16.76 -13.08
N GLY A 234 10.21 -17.34 -12.61
CA GLY A 234 8.92 -17.32 -13.29
C GLY A 234 8.73 -18.42 -14.35
N GLU A 235 9.65 -19.38 -14.49
CA GLU A 235 9.46 -20.54 -15.37
C GLU A 235 8.39 -21.47 -14.78
N GLU A 236 7.32 -21.75 -15.53
CA GLU A 236 6.27 -22.69 -15.13
C GLU A 236 6.80 -24.12 -15.21
N LEU A 237 6.67 -24.87 -14.11
CA LEU A 237 7.10 -26.28 -14.03
C LEU A 237 5.94 -27.23 -14.16
N SER A 238 4.82 -26.91 -13.53
CA SER A 238 3.64 -27.77 -13.56
C SER A 238 2.36 -26.99 -13.37
N LYS A 239 1.28 -27.51 -13.94
CA LYS A 239 -0.09 -27.04 -13.76
C LYS A 239 -0.96 -28.25 -13.42
N THR A 240 -1.74 -28.17 -12.36
CA THR A 240 -2.69 -29.19 -11.96
C THR A 240 -4.06 -28.57 -11.77
N GLU A 241 -5.05 -29.10 -12.46
CA GLU A 241 -6.45 -28.70 -12.34
C GLU A 241 -7.18 -29.65 -11.39
N VAL A 242 -8.01 -29.08 -10.52
CA VAL A 242 -8.77 -29.82 -9.50
C VAL A 242 -10.22 -29.37 -9.57
N PRO A 243 -11.19 -30.27 -9.52
CA PRO A 243 -12.63 -29.88 -9.60
C PRO A 243 -13.03 -28.85 -8.54
N ILE A 244 -12.59 -29.03 -7.30
CA ILE A 244 -12.77 -28.08 -6.20
C ILE A 244 -11.49 -28.07 -5.36
N LEU A 245 -10.85 -26.91 -5.25
CA LEU A 245 -9.65 -26.70 -4.46
C LEU A 245 -9.94 -25.66 -3.38
N TYR A 246 -9.88 -26.03 -2.11
CA TYR A 246 -10.12 -25.12 -0.99
C TYR A 246 -8.83 -24.44 -0.54
N GLU A 247 -7.74 -25.18 -0.47
CA GLU A 247 -6.44 -24.69 -0.01
C GLU A 247 -5.32 -25.41 -0.72
N CYS A 248 -4.21 -24.72 -0.97
CA CYS A 248 -2.99 -25.26 -1.49
C CYS A 248 -1.80 -24.53 -0.88
N GLY A 249 -0.84 -25.28 -0.38
CA GLY A 249 0.37 -24.71 0.23
C GLY A 249 1.50 -25.74 0.26
N TRP A 250 2.69 -25.26 0.59
CA TRP A 250 3.84 -26.13 0.78
C TRP A 250 3.82 -26.75 2.18
N ARG A 251 4.25 -28.01 2.27
CA ARG A 251 4.51 -28.61 3.57
C ARG A 251 5.62 -27.81 4.27
N PRO A 252 5.39 -27.35 5.51
CA PRO A 252 6.44 -26.69 6.28
C PRO A 252 7.65 -27.58 6.48
N ALA A 253 8.84 -27.00 6.48
CA ALA A 253 10.08 -27.69 6.77
C ALA A 253 10.78 -27.03 7.96
N PRO A 254 11.46 -27.79 8.82
CA PRO A 254 12.27 -27.26 9.90
C PRO A 254 13.32 -26.28 9.35
N SER A 255 13.69 -25.27 10.15
CA SER A 255 14.77 -24.36 9.82
C SER A 255 16.09 -25.14 9.59
N GLY A 256 16.83 -24.80 8.53
CA GLY A 256 18.09 -25.47 8.18
C GLY A 256 17.93 -26.75 7.33
N THR A 257 16.70 -27.18 7.01
CA THR A 257 16.47 -28.34 6.12
C THR A 257 17.00 -28.11 4.70
N PHE A 258 16.90 -26.87 4.22
CA PHE A 258 17.35 -26.49 2.88
C PHE A 258 18.45 -25.43 2.97
N GLU A 259 19.41 -25.52 2.05
CA GLU A 259 20.49 -24.55 1.92
C GLU A 259 20.18 -23.50 0.86
N ASP A 260 20.72 -22.28 1.03
CA ASP A 260 20.67 -21.24 0.00
C ASP A 260 21.65 -21.58 -1.14
N ARG A 261 21.14 -22.19 -2.20
CA ARG A 261 21.94 -22.59 -3.35
C ARG A 261 22.15 -21.43 -4.32
N PRO A 262 23.28 -21.39 -5.05
CA PRO A 262 23.51 -20.41 -6.10
C PRO A 262 22.46 -20.55 -7.23
N MET A 263 22.31 -19.51 -8.04
CA MET A 263 21.41 -19.53 -9.21
C MET A 263 21.79 -20.65 -10.18
N SER A 264 20.76 -21.29 -10.75
CA SER A 264 20.98 -22.29 -11.80
C SER A 264 21.60 -21.61 -13.03
N PRO A 265 22.61 -22.21 -13.67
CA PRO A 265 23.15 -21.74 -14.92
C PRO A 265 22.02 -21.58 -15.98
N GLY A 266 22.02 -20.48 -16.72
CA GLY A 266 21.00 -20.20 -17.75
C GLY A 266 19.66 -19.66 -17.28
N ALA A 267 19.39 -19.61 -15.96
CA ALA A 267 18.11 -19.11 -15.43
C ALA A 267 17.78 -17.66 -15.83
N ALA A 268 18.80 -16.82 -16.02
CA ALA A 268 18.62 -15.44 -16.49
C ALA A 268 18.12 -15.36 -17.94
N GLN A 269 18.38 -16.37 -18.77
CA GLN A 269 17.94 -16.41 -20.18
C GLN A 269 16.52 -16.97 -20.31
N ALA A 270 16.14 -17.93 -19.45
CA ALA A 270 14.80 -18.51 -19.45
C ALA A 270 13.72 -17.48 -19.07
N GLY A 271 13.98 -16.63 -18.07
CA GLY A 271 13.08 -15.54 -17.66
C GLY A 271 12.87 -14.48 -18.75
N ALA A 272 13.93 -14.14 -19.52
CA ALA A 272 13.82 -13.23 -20.66
C ALA A 272 12.97 -13.81 -21.80
N LYS A 273 13.02 -15.13 -22.01
CA LYS A 273 12.21 -15.82 -23.03
C LYS A 273 10.73 -15.90 -22.64
N ALA A 274 10.44 -16.09 -21.35
CA ALA A 274 9.06 -16.05 -20.82
C ALA A 274 8.44 -14.66 -20.93
N THR A 275 9.21 -13.58 -20.72
CA THR A 275 8.76 -12.21 -20.91
C THR A 275 8.50 -11.85 -22.37
N ALA A 276 9.29 -12.40 -23.31
CA ALA A 276 9.09 -12.21 -24.75
C ALA A 276 7.81 -12.95 -25.24
N ALA A 277 7.57 -14.18 -24.78
CA ALA A 277 6.38 -14.94 -25.15
C ALA A 277 5.07 -14.29 -24.67
N THR A 278 5.08 -13.62 -23.49
CA THR A 278 3.93 -12.85 -22.99
C THR A 278 3.71 -11.53 -23.73
N ALA A 279 4.74 -10.95 -24.34
CA ALA A 279 4.60 -9.73 -25.15
C ALA A 279 3.95 -10.00 -26.52
N GLU A 280 4.17 -11.19 -27.10
CA GLU A 280 3.58 -11.57 -28.40
C GLU A 280 2.10 -11.97 -28.33
N SER A 281 1.58 -12.35 -27.16
CA SER A 281 0.17 -12.73 -26.98
C SER A 281 -0.81 -11.55 -26.79
N ASN A 282 -0.34 -10.30 -26.90
CA ASN A 282 -1.18 -9.10 -26.80
C ASN A 282 -1.86 -8.72 -28.13
N SER A 283 -2.20 -9.70 -28.99
CA SER A 283 -3.15 -9.49 -30.07
C SER A 283 -4.53 -9.31 -29.45
N GLY A 284 -4.96 -8.04 -29.33
CA GLY A 284 -6.27 -7.69 -28.81
C GLY A 284 -7.36 -8.50 -29.51
N TYR A 285 -8.36 -8.96 -28.74
CA TYR A 285 -9.53 -9.64 -29.28
C TYR A 285 -10.15 -8.82 -30.42
N VAL A 286 -10.16 -9.39 -31.63
CA VAL A 286 -10.84 -8.80 -32.78
C VAL A 286 -12.21 -9.47 -32.89
N PRO A 287 -13.31 -8.71 -32.71
CA PRO A 287 -14.67 -9.25 -32.84
C PRO A 287 -14.90 -9.91 -34.22
N PRO A 288 -15.76 -10.97 -34.32
CA PRO A 288 -15.95 -11.72 -35.53
C PRO A 288 -16.37 -10.90 -36.75
N HIS A 289 -17.16 -9.84 -36.57
CA HIS A 289 -17.62 -8.94 -37.63
C HIS A 289 -16.46 -8.09 -38.22
N LEU A 290 -15.43 -7.78 -37.45
CA LEU A 290 -14.24 -7.08 -37.96
C LEU A 290 -13.26 -8.03 -38.64
N ARG A 291 -13.21 -9.32 -38.23
CA ARG A 291 -12.43 -10.35 -38.92
C ARG A 291 -12.98 -10.62 -40.31
N ALA A 292 -14.32 -10.65 -40.46
CA ALA A 292 -14.98 -10.80 -41.76
C ALA A 292 -14.70 -9.60 -42.69
N ALA A 293 -14.37 -8.43 -42.16
CA ALA A 293 -13.98 -7.23 -42.91
C ALA A 293 -12.48 -7.14 -43.22
N GLY A 294 -11.68 -8.21 -42.96
CA GLY A 294 -10.24 -8.26 -43.25
C GLY A 294 -9.36 -7.52 -42.25
N VAL A 295 -9.89 -7.12 -41.09
CA VAL A 295 -9.12 -6.44 -40.04
C VAL A 295 -8.36 -7.48 -39.22
N THR A 296 -7.04 -7.50 -39.33
CA THR A 296 -6.15 -8.45 -38.63
C THR A 296 -5.64 -7.94 -37.28
N GLN A 297 -5.82 -6.67 -36.98
CA GLN A 297 -5.46 -6.08 -35.67
C GLN A 297 -6.64 -5.30 -35.11
N ALA A 298 -6.86 -5.42 -33.79
CA ALA A 298 -7.85 -4.59 -33.11
C ALA A 298 -7.46 -3.11 -33.22
N PRO A 299 -8.41 -2.20 -33.49
CA PRO A 299 -8.13 -0.77 -33.45
C PRO A 299 -7.59 -0.43 -32.06
N ARG A 300 -6.43 0.25 -31.99
CA ARG A 300 -5.87 0.75 -30.74
C ARG A 300 -6.83 1.81 -30.20
N THR A 301 -7.73 1.40 -29.35
CA THR A 301 -8.45 2.35 -28.50
C THR A 301 -7.46 2.80 -27.44
N ASN A 302 -6.97 4.04 -27.56
CA ASN A 302 -6.24 4.72 -26.49
C ASN A 302 -7.22 5.02 -25.34
N PHE A 303 -7.69 3.98 -24.65
CA PHE A 303 -8.35 4.13 -23.38
C PHE A 303 -7.23 4.11 -22.32
N SER A 304 -6.53 5.23 -22.23
CA SER A 304 -5.66 5.51 -21.11
C SER A 304 -6.52 6.01 -19.96
N LEU A 305 -6.63 5.22 -18.90
CA LEU A 305 -7.10 5.69 -17.59
C LEU A 305 -5.98 6.44 -16.84
N ALA A 306 -4.92 6.83 -17.53
CA ALA A 306 -3.91 7.72 -16.99
C ALA A 306 -4.46 9.15 -17.05
N TYR A 307 -4.81 9.70 -15.89
CA TYR A 307 -5.03 11.13 -15.71
C TYR A 307 -3.67 11.83 -15.87
N ASP A 308 -3.50 12.61 -16.94
CA ASP A 308 -2.37 13.50 -17.13
C ASP A 308 -2.74 14.88 -16.55
N PRO A 309 -2.12 15.32 -15.43
CA PRO A 309 -2.46 16.59 -14.80
C PRO A 309 -1.99 17.82 -15.60
N ASN A 310 -1.33 17.63 -16.75
CA ASN A 310 -0.76 18.73 -17.54
C ASN A 310 -1.52 19.05 -18.83
N GLU A 311 -2.65 18.40 -19.09
CA GLU A 311 -3.51 18.71 -20.23
C GLU A 311 -4.50 19.81 -19.88
N SER A 312 -4.11 21.07 -20.12
CA SER A 312 -4.93 22.25 -19.96
C SER A 312 -5.95 22.38 -21.09
N ALA A 313 -7.22 22.57 -20.69
CA ALA A 313 -8.38 23.10 -21.37
C ALA A 313 -9.18 22.19 -22.30
N PRO A 314 -10.53 22.24 -22.15
CA PRO A 314 -11.44 21.38 -22.90
C PRO A 314 -11.65 21.85 -24.33
N GLY A 315 -11.01 21.16 -25.27
CA GLY A 315 -11.35 21.24 -26.67
C GLY A 315 -12.73 20.64 -26.92
N LYS A 316 -13.62 21.40 -27.57
CA LYS A 316 -14.97 20.99 -27.96
C LYS A 316 -14.93 19.67 -28.74
N ILE A 317 -15.39 18.60 -28.14
CA ILE A 317 -15.63 17.33 -28.83
C ILE A 317 -16.83 17.55 -29.75
N LYS A 318 -16.58 17.61 -31.05
CA LYS A 318 -17.64 17.45 -32.06
C LYS A 318 -18.06 15.99 -32.06
N SER A 319 -19.21 15.68 -31.47
CA SER A 319 -19.85 14.39 -31.59
C SER A 319 -20.33 14.20 -33.05
N GLN A 320 -19.60 13.37 -33.82
CA GLN A 320 -20.16 12.81 -35.04
C GLN A 320 -21.17 11.72 -34.62
N ALA A 321 -22.42 12.03 -34.78
CA ALA A 321 -23.53 11.12 -34.60
C ALA A 321 -23.47 10.03 -35.66
N PHE A 322 -23.15 8.80 -35.28
CA PHE A 322 -23.48 7.62 -36.10
C PHE A 322 -24.97 7.37 -35.96
N GLY A 323 -25.70 7.57 -37.07
CA GLY A 323 -27.11 7.30 -37.17
C GLY A 323 -27.40 5.80 -37.06
N ALA A 324 -27.82 5.37 -35.89
CA ALA A 324 -28.47 4.09 -35.69
C ALA A 324 -29.98 4.31 -35.85
N ARG A 325 -30.59 3.71 -36.86
CA ARG A 325 -32.05 3.62 -37.02
C ARG A 325 -32.63 2.90 -35.79
N ARG A 326 -33.50 3.57 -35.07
CA ARG A 326 -34.32 2.98 -34.00
C ARG A 326 -35.29 1.96 -34.64
N GLY A 327 -35.16 0.71 -34.25
CA GLY A 327 -36.24 -0.27 -34.37
C GLY A 327 -37.26 -0.02 -33.28
N ASP A 328 -38.53 0.05 -33.66
CA ASP A 328 -39.67 0.24 -32.77
C ASP A 328 -39.75 -0.89 -31.74
N VAL A 329 -39.74 -0.53 -30.47
CA VAL A 329 -40.10 -1.42 -29.36
C VAL A 329 -41.55 -1.08 -28.96
N PRO A 330 -42.53 -2.00 -29.07
CA PRO A 330 -43.88 -1.71 -28.66
C PRO A 330 -43.98 -1.58 -27.13
N GLY A 331 -44.44 -0.44 -26.65
CA GLY A 331 -44.80 -0.25 -25.24
C GLY A 331 -44.19 0.95 -24.51
N ALA A 332 -43.39 1.79 -25.15
CA ALA A 332 -42.87 3.01 -24.51
C ALA A 332 -43.75 4.21 -24.78
N GLY A 333 -44.40 4.75 -23.79
CA GLY A 333 -45.14 6.03 -23.83
C GLY A 333 -44.20 7.23 -24.05
N PRO A 334 -44.74 8.40 -24.48
CA PRO A 334 -43.92 9.56 -24.84
C PRO A 334 -43.15 10.15 -23.63
N PRO A 335 -41.94 10.69 -23.84
CA PRO A 335 -41.15 11.25 -22.75
C PRO A 335 -41.77 12.57 -22.23
N GLY A 336 -42.11 12.58 -20.94
CA GLY A 336 -42.59 13.77 -20.26
C GLY A 336 -41.48 14.83 -20.15
N GLY A 337 -41.82 16.09 -20.45
CA GLY A 337 -40.91 17.23 -20.37
C GLY A 337 -40.40 17.52 -18.93
N PRO A 338 -39.36 18.35 -18.78
CA PRO A 338 -38.67 18.52 -17.52
C PRO A 338 -39.58 19.13 -16.44
N SER A 339 -39.57 18.51 -15.26
CA SER A 339 -40.39 18.92 -14.11
C SER A 339 -39.97 20.29 -13.58
N LYS A 340 -40.96 21.11 -13.16
CA LYS A 340 -40.77 22.48 -12.63
C LYS A 340 -39.90 22.60 -11.34
N SER A 341 -39.44 21.47 -10.81
CA SER A 341 -38.57 21.44 -9.61
C SER A 341 -37.08 21.68 -9.92
N SER A 342 -36.58 21.38 -11.11
CA SER A 342 -35.16 21.56 -11.46
C SER A 342 -34.81 23.03 -11.71
N SER A 343 -35.75 23.87 -12.14
CA SER A 343 -35.50 25.30 -12.40
C SER A 343 -35.39 26.15 -11.13
N LYS A 344 -36.04 25.75 -10.03
CA LYS A 344 -35.93 26.45 -8.73
C LYS A 344 -34.57 26.24 -8.05
N ASN A 345 -33.97 25.08 -8.18
CA ASN A 345 -32.66 24.79 -7.62
C ASN A 345 -31.51 25.48 -8.37
N ALA A 346 -31.62 25.66 -9.67
CA ALA A 346 -30.64 26.42 -10.47
C ALA A 346 -30.64 27.91 -10.10
N LYS A 347 -31.82 28.53 -9.90
CA LYS A 347 -31.96 29.93 -9.46
C LYS A 347 -31.45 30.14 -8.03
N ARG A 348 -31.64 29.20 -7.12
CA ARG A 348 -31.09 29.31 -5.74
C ARG A 348 -29.56 29.22 -5.71
N ARG A 349 -28.94 28.38 -6.53
CA ARG A 349 -27.46 28.29 -6.63
C ARG A 349 -26.83 29.54 -7.25
N ALA A 350 -27.48 30.15 -8.26
CA ALA A 350 -27.02 31.41 -8.86
C ALA A 350 -27.06 32.56 -7.88
N LYS A 351 -28.13 32.68 -7.05
CA LYS A 351 -28.30 33.75 -6.05
C LYS A 351 -27.32 33.61 -4.87
N ALA A 352 -26.98 32.36 -4.48
CA ALA A 352 -25.97 32.10 -3.44
C ALA A 352 -24.54 32.45 -3.91
N LYS A 353 -24.22 32.27 -5.19
CA LYS A 353 -22.93 32.60 -5.77
C LYS A 353 -22.72 34.12 -5.93
N ALA A 354 -23.80 34.88 -6.21
CA ALA A 354 -23.79 36.35 -6.29
C ALA A 354 -23.58 36.99 -4.91
N ASN A 355 -24.23 36.48 -3.85
CA ASN A 355 -24.07 37.01 -2.49
C ASN A 355 -22.68 36.70 -1.89
N LYS A 356 -21.98 35.63 -2.33
CA LYS A 356 -20.64 35.36 -1.89
C LYS A 356 -19.57 36.23 -2.57
N ALA A 357 -19.87 36.77 -3.77
CA ALA A 357 -18.99 37.69 -4.49
C ALA A 357 -19.10 39.14 -3.99
N SER A 358 -20.24 39.56 -3.42
CA SER A 358 -20.43 40.89 -2.84
C SER A 358 -19.85 41.03 -1.43
N ALA A 359 -19.73 39.93 -0.67
CA ALA A 359 -19.12 39.94 0.66
C ALA A 359 -17.57 40.04 0.66
N ALA A 360 -16.93 39.82 -0.49
CA ALA A 360 -15.47 39.86 -0.65
C ALA A 360 -14.91 41.24 -1.06
N ARG A 361 -15.74 42.29 -1.11
CA ARG A 361 -15.34 43.66 -1.56
C ARG A 361 -15.62 44.75 -0.55
N ALA A 362 -15.21 44.58 0.72
CA ALA A 362 -15.17 45.66 1.68
C ALA A 362 -13.71 46.04 2.00
N PRO A 363 -13.30 47.30 1.90
CA PRO A 363 -11.92 47.73 2.15
C PRO A 363 -11.63 47.84 3.64
N CYS A 364 -10.46 47.31 4.07
CA CYS A 364 -9.91 47.55 5.40
C CYS A 364 -9.36 48.98 5.51
N THR A 365 -9.84 49.71 6.49
CA THR A 365 -9.21 50.93 6.98
C THR A 365 -8.18 50.63 8.06
N PRO A 366 -7.02 51.31 8.09
CA PRO A 366 -6.00 51.10 9.12
C PRO A 366 -6.30 51.87 10.40
N SER A 367 -6.28 51.22 11.54
CA SER A 367 -6.32 51.83 12.85
C SER A 367 -4.94 52.08 13.43
N ALA A 368 -4.80 53.24 14.07
CA ALA A 368 -3.59 53.92 14.47
C ALA A 368 -2.78 53.23 15.58
N ALA A 369 -1.48 53.50 15.52
CA ALA A 369 -0.45 53.17 16.48
C ALA A 369 -0.73 53.74 17.90
N ARG A 370 -0.51 52.95 18.93
CA ARG A 370 -0.20 53.42 20.30
C ARG A 370 1.20 53.01 20.67
N GLN A 371 2.03 54.03 20.83
CA GLN A 371 3.33 53.98 21.49
C GLN A 371 3.11 53.78 22.99
N SER A 372 3.95 52.94 23.64
CA SER A 372 4.20 52.99 25.06
C SER A 372 5.66 52.67 25.36
N HIS A 373 6.26 53.55 26.14
CA HIS A 373 7.65 53.67 26.55
C HIS A 373 8.18 52.49 27.39
N PRO A 374 9.53 52.38 27.53
CA PRO A 374 10.18 51.32 28.31
C PRO A 374 10.33 51.70 29.79
N ALA A 375 10.18 50.76 30.68
CA ALA A 375 10.47 50.90 32.12
C ALA A 375 11.78 50.22 32.48
N GLN A 376 12.51 50.94 33.28
CA GLN A 376 13.86 50.79 33.77
C GLN A 376 14.05 49.54 34.68
N VAL A 377 15.29 49.04 34.63
CA VAL A 377 15.94 48.11 35.59
C VAL A 377 16.36 48.85 36.87
N PRO A 378 16.33 48.24 38.04
CA PRO A 378 17.30 48.55 39.07
C PRO A 378 18.25 47.39 39.40
N HIS A 379 19.55 47.70 39.32
CA HIS A 379 20.65 47.01 39.95
C HIS A 379 20.63 47.12 41.48
N LYS A 380 21.06 46.09 42.18
CA LYS A 380 21.83 46.01 43.47
C LYS A 380 21.75 44.54 43.92
N GLY A 381 22.75 43.87 44.41
CA GLY A 381 24.08 44.18 44.92
C GLY A 381 24.64 42.89 45.51
N SER A 382 25.92 42.75 45.44
CA SER A 382 26.79 41.71 45.96
C SER A 382 26.57 41.35 47.45
N HIS A 383 26.73 40.09 47.84
CA HIS A 383 27.62 39.72 48.96
C HIS A 383 28.09 38.28 48.91
N GLN A 384 29.39 38.15 49.07
CA GLN A 384 30.21 36.94 49.33
C GLN A 384 29.80 36.26 50.63
N GLN A 385 29.97 34.94 50.73
CA GLN A 385 30.86 34.26 51.69
C GLN A 385 30.66 32.76 51.66
N THR A 386 31.69 32.03 51.37
CA THR A 386 32.05 30.66 51.84
C THR A 386 32.66 30.76 53.27
N PRO A 387 33.05 29.73 54.02
CA PRO A 387 32.85 28.24 53.87
C PRO A 387 32.46 27.56 55.21
N HIS A 388 31.99 26.34 55.17
CA HIS A 388 32.47 25.24 56.02
C HIS A 388 31.94 23.91 55.48
#